data_8a4d30e61a6b6e6e87c263a895937ff0
#
_entry.id   8a4d30e61a6b6e6e87c263a895937ff0
#
_cell.length_a   1.000
_cell.length_b   1.000
_cell.length_c   1.000
_cell.angle_alpha   90.00
_cell.angle_beta   90.00
_cell.angle_gamma   90.00
#
_symmetry.space_group_name_H-M   'P 1'
#
loop_
_entity.id
_entity.type
_entity.pdbx_description
1 polymer ?
#
loop_
_entity_poly.entity_id
_entity_poly.type
_entity_poly.pdbx_seq_one_letter_code
_entity_poly.pdbx_strand_id
1 'polypeptide(L)'
;LGTIRTDAPIDTAEGTYAVGEGNKAEAVRLLQELEIHSLIPRFGLDGIAPAAPEEEDGIELAEAGLEALPLAPSGTYLVASRPAVMGKQGTRNVVLQPESWYAVQDCTVYPLEDADLVRLLDNADVTLEVFNAAPLYAKAMAAGGWGSSIVWDGKLAAYLLDASASKYQISELTASYRAAAAFTCADYPDAGRLADLFCKMKAEITACGEDSLYNEIEFPLAQVLADMTRTGVLVDKDGIEQFGVKLRTELEQVLTRIHMETGSA
;
A
#
# COMPACT_ATOMS: atom_id res chain seq x y z
N LEU A 1 -4.22 35.25 2.88
CA LEU A 1 -5.40 35.66 3.66
C LEU A 1 -6.60 35.60 2.75
N GLY A 2 -7.55 34.64 3.01
CA GLY A 2 -8.75 34.47 2.21
C GLY A 2 -9.71 35.65 2.42
N THR A 3 -10.19 36.20 1.32
CA THR A 3 -11.27 37.20 1.37
C THR A 3 -12.60 36.48 1.43
N ILE A 4 -13.41 36.81 2.43
CA ILE A 4 -14.79 36.29 2.56
C ILE A 4 -15.64 36.86 1.42
N ARG A 5 -16.21 35.98 0.62
CA ARG A 5 -17.18 36.37 -0.41
C ARG A 5 -18.57 36.45 0.21
N THR A 6 -19.23 37.58 0.09
CA THR A 6 -20.59 37.82 0.56
C THR A 6 -21.65 37.65 -0.53
N ASP A 7 -21.18 37.38 -1.78
CA ASP A 7 -21.99 37.21 -2.98
C ASP A 7 -21.94 35.78 -3.52
N ALA A 8 -21.55 34.81 -2.69
CA ALA A 8 -21.55 33.43 -3.08
C ALA A 8 -22.99 32.98 -3.44
N PRO A 9 -23.16 32.23 -4.57
CA PRO A 9 -24.47 31.76 -4.97
C PRO A 9 -24.91 30.56 -4.11
N ILE A 10 -25.38 30.85 -2.89
CA ILE A 10 -25.94 29.86 -1.96
C ILE A 10 -27.44 30.01 -1.91
N ASP A 11 -28.16 28.87 -1.81
CA ASP A 11 -29.58 28.90 -1.55
C ASP A 11 -29.79 29.26 -0.07
N THR A 12 -30.53 30.36 0.18
CA THR A 12 -30.83 30.85 1.51
C THR A 12 -32.28 30.56 1.92
N ALA A 13 -33.01 29.75 1.17
CA ALA A 13 -34.38 29.39 1.49
C ALA A 13 -34.45 28.61 2.82
N GLU A 14 -35.44 28.98 3.64
CA GLU A 14 -35.70 28.30 4.90
C GLU A 14 -36.02 26.81 4.65
N GLY A 15 -35.30 25.90 5.27
CA GLY A 15 -35.46 24.46 5.11
C GLY A 15 -34.49 23.78 4.13
N THR A 16 -33.79 24.53 3.24
CA THR A 16 -32.77 23.95 2.36
C THR A 16 -31.64 23.29 3.14
N TYR A 17 -31.32 23.80 4.31
CA TYR A 17 -30.27 23.32 5.21
C TYR A 17 -30.81 22.61 6.45
N ALA A 18 -32.06 22.13 6.39
CA ALA A 18 -32.63 21.35 7.49
C ALA A 18 -31.79 20.05 7.68
N VAL A 19 -31.39 19.80 8.92
CA VAL A 19 -30.64 18.60 9.27
C VAL A 19 -31.61 17.43 9.27
N GLY A 20 -31.43 16.52 8.27
CA GLY A 20 -32.12 15.23 8.22
C GLY A 20 -31.37 14.13 8.96
N GLU A 21 -31.91 12.91 8.94
CA GLU A 21 -31.23 11.76 9.55
C GLU A 21 -29.89 11.38 8.86
N GLY A 22 -29.73 11.80 7.59
CA GLY A 22 -28.54 11.54 6.78
C GLY A 22 -28.35 10.05 6.46
N ASN A 23 -27.36 9.76 5.63
CA ASN A 23 -26.92 8.40 5.36
C ASN A 23 -25.68 8.08 6.22
N LYS A 24 -25.88 7.42 7.34
CA LYS A 24 -24.81 7.11 8.30
C LYS A 24 -23.76 6.16 7.72
N ALA A 25 -24.16 5.19 6.90
CA ALA A 25 -23.24 4.25 6.29
C ALA A 25 -22.33 4.94 5.25
N GLU A 26 -22.89 5.87 4.47
CA GLU A 26 -22.14 6.69 3.53
C GLU A 26 -21.22 7.70 4.26
N ALA A 27 -21.68 8.26 5.39
CA ALA A 27 -20.84 9.12 6.21
C ALA A 27 -19.63 8.37 6.76
N VAL A 28 -19.79 7.11 7.22
CA VAL A 28 -18.67 6.27 7.65
C VAL A 28 -17.71 6.01 6.49
N ARG A 29 -18.23 5.67 5.30
CA ARG A 29 -17.42 5.46 4.11
C ARG A 29 -16.59 6.68 3.76
N LEU A 30 -17.21 7.85 3.69
CA LEU A 30 -16.52 9.12 3.39
C LEU A 30 -15.49 9.50 4.45
N LEU A 31 -15.80 9.32 5.74
CA LEU A 31 -14.84 9.60 6.81
C LEU A 31 -13.64 8.67 6.79
N GLN A 32 -13.81 7.42 6.37
CA GLN A 32 -12.73 6.48 6.17
C GLN A 32 -11.90 6.83 4.93
N GLU A 33 -12.54 7.17 3.83
CA GLU A 33 -11.89 7.61 2.58
C GLU A 33 -11.04 8.88 2.78
N LEU A 34 -11.53 9.81 3.60
CA LEU A 34 -10.82 11.03 3.98
C LEU A 34 -9.83 10.85 5.16
N GLU A 35 -9.63 9.61 5.63
CA GLU A 35 -8.78 9.27 6.79
C GLU A 35 -9.14 10.03 8.10
N ILE A 36 -10.37 10.54 8.22
CA ILE A 36 -10.84 11.30 9.39
C ILE A 36 -11.48 10.34 10.41
N HIS A 37 -10.80 9.28 10.78
CA HIS A 37 -11.31 8.24 11.68
C HIS A 37 -11.73 8.76 13.06
N SER A 38 -11.14 9.86 13.53
CA SER A 38 -11.46 10.46 14.83
C SER A 38 -12.88 11.04 14.92
N LEU A 39 -13.53 11.29 13.79
CA LEU A 39 -14.91 11.79 13.76
C LEU A 39 -15.95 10.68 13.83
N ILE A 40 -15.61 9.44 13.51
CA ILE A 40 -16.55 8.30 13.56
C ILE A 40 -17.16 8.15 14.95
N PRO A 41 -16.40 8.00 16.05
CA PRO A 41 -16.95 7.94 17.39
C PRO A 41 -17.60 9.24 17.82
N ARG A 42 -17.05 10.38 17.39
CA ARG A 42 -17.57 11.70 17.79
C ARG A 42 -18.98 11.96 17.24
N PHE A 43 -19.33 11.38 16.09
CA PHE A 43 -20.67 11.46 15.51
C PHE A 43 -21.56 10.26 15.88
N GLY A 44 -21.12 9.38 16.76
CA GLY A 44 -21.86 8.19 17.17
C GLY A 44 -22.09 7.20 16.03
N LEU A 45 -21.12 7.09 15.13
CA LEU A 45 -21.13 6.19 13.97
C LEU A 45 -20.40 4.87 14.25
N ASP A 46 -19.99 4.63 15.50
CA ASP A 46 -19.33 3.39 15.89
C ASP A 46 -20.21 2.18 15.62
N GLY A 47 -19.62 1.13 15.04
CA GLY A 47 -20.32 -0.11 14.74
C GLY A 47 -21.24 -0.04 13.51
N ILE A 48 -21.30 1.08 12.82
CA ILE A 48 -22.00 1.20 11.55
C ILE A 48 -21.03 0.75 10.45
N ALA A 49 -21.41 -0.28 9.71
CA ALA A 49 -20.63 -0.71 8.53
C ALA A 49 -20.65 0.44 7.50
N PRO A 50 -19.51 0.76 6.86
CA PRO A 50 -19.51 1.70 5.75
C PRO A 50 -20.46 1.21 4.65
N ALA A 51 -21.05 2.16 3.91
CA ALA A 51 -21.81 1.80 2.72
C ALA A 51 -20.90 0.97 1.81
N ALA A 52 -21.39 -0.18 1.39
CA ALA A 52 -20.69 -0.93 0.36
C ALA A 52 -20.51 -0.01 -0.85
N PRO A 53 -19.35 -0.02 -1.54
CA PRO A 53 -19.24 0.62 -2.84
C PRO A 53 -20.45 0.19 -3.65
N GLU A 54 -21.08 1.12 -4.38
CA GLU A 54 -22.16 0.75 -5.29
C GLU A 54 -21.61 -0.39 -6.14
N GLU A 55 -22.14 -1.62 -5.91
CA GLU A 55 -21.79 -2.77 -6.70
C GLU A 55 -22.20 -2.41 -8.13
N GLU A 56 -21.25 -2.31 -9.02
CA GLU A 56 -21.53 -2.28 -10.44
C GLU A 56 -22.40 -3.49 -10.74
N ASP A 57 -23.59 -3.22 -11.29
CA ASP A 57 -24.66 -4.16 -11.60
C ASP A 57 -24.21 -5.63 -11.70
N GLY A 58 -24.61 -6.42 -10.73
CA GLY A 58 -24.80 -7.87 -10.68
C GLY A 58 -24.07 -8.79 -11.67
N ILE A 59 -22.82 -8.48 -12.05
CA ILE A 59 -21.98 -9.43 -12.79
C ILE A 59 -21.47 -10.43 -11.76
N GLU A 60 -21.97 -11.65 -11.81
CA GLU A 60 -21.44 -12.76 -11.03
C GLU A 60 -20.02 -13.06 -11.53
N LEU A 61 -19.02 -12.58 -10.77
CA LEU A 61 -17.60 -12.79 -11.11
C LEU A 61 -17.22 -14.24 -10.87
N ALA A 62 -16.51 -14.83 -11.84
CA ALA A 62 -15.96 -16.16 -11.68
C ALA A 62 -14.92 -16.19 -10.55
N GLU A 63 -14.92 -17.27 -9.76
CA GLU A 63 -13.85 -17.50 -8.79
C GLU A 63 -12.60 -18.01 -9.51
N ALA A 64 -11.46 -17.39 -9.27
CA ALA A 64 -10.19 -17.80 -9.85
C ALA A 64 -9.68 -19.07 -9.21
N GLY A 65 -9.17 -19.97 -10.04
CA GLY A 65 -8.39 -21.12 -9.57
C GLY A 65 -7.01 -20.70 -9.03
N LEU A 66 -6.54 -21.44 -8.02
CA LEU A 66 -5.14 -21.38 -7.60
C LEU A 66 -4.38 -22.48 -8.33
N GLU A 67 -3.34 -22.09 -9.05
CA GLU A 67 -2.51 -23.02 -9.81
C GLU A 67 -1.03 -22.88 -9.44
N ALA A 68 -0.24 -23.92 -9.68
CA ALA A 68 1.20 -23.84 -9.57
C ALA A 68 1.78 -23.09 -10.79
N LEU A 69 2.82 -22.28 -10.56
CA LEU A 69 3.49 -21.59 -11.65
C LEU A 69 4.00 -22.58 -12.71
N PRO A 70 3.74 -22.38 -14.01
CA PRO A 70 4.24 -23.25 -15.07
C PRO A 70 5.75 -23.47 -15.00
N LEU A 71 6.22 -24.65 -15.43
CA LEU A 71 7.67 -24.94 -15.48
C LEU A 71 8.43 -24.02 -16.44
N ALA A 72 7.78 -23.58 -17.52
CA ALA A 72 8.28 -22.58 -18.47
C ALA A 72 7.30 -21.40 -18.51
N PRO A 73 7.38 -20.45 -17.55
CA PRO A 73 6.52 -19.30 -17.54
C PRO A 73 6.82 -18.37 -18.71
N SER A 74 5.79 -17.78 -19.30
CA SER A 74 5.91 -16.81 -20.39
C SER A 74 4.76 -15.81 -20.38
N GLY A 75 4.97 -14.65 -21.01
CA GLY A 75 3.98 -13.58 -21.08
C GLY A 75 4.02 -12.61 -19.90
N THR A 76 2.95 -11.85 -19.72
CA THR A 76 2.87 -10.82 -18.68
C THR A 76 2.21 -11.36 -17.41
N TYR A 77 2.87 -11.17 -16.28
CA TYR A 77 2.34 -11.47 -14.96
C TYR A 77 2.23 -10.20 -14.13
N LEU A 78 1.13 -10.05 -13.42
CA LEU A 78 0.99 -9.04 -12.37
C LEU A 78 1.42 -9.67 -11.05
N VAL A 79 2.41 -9.10 -10.39
CA VAL A 79 2.99 -9.68 -9.15
C VAL A 79 2.76 -8.74 -7.98
N ALA A 80 2.21 -9.29 -6.92
CA ALA A 80 2.01 -8.56 -5.68
C ALA A 80 2.26 -9.45 -4.46
N SER A 81 2.37 -8.81 -3.28
CA SER A 81 2.43 -9.54 -2.02
C SER A 81 1.18 -9.29 -1.18
N ARG A 82 0.75 -10.33 -0.48
CA ARG A 82 -0.14 -10.21 0.65
C ARG A 82 0.72 -9.93 1.89
N PRO A 83 0.52 -8.79 2.57
CA PRO A 83 1.35 -8.41 3.72
C PRO A 83 1.20 -9.44 4.86
N ALA A 84 2.25 -9.53 5.68
CA ALA A 84 2.23 -10.38 6.87
C ALA A 84 1.13 -9.93 7.84
N VAL A 85 0.38 -10.90 8.36
CA VAL A 85 -0.61 -10.65 9.41
C VAL A 85 0.08 -10.71 10.77
N MET A 86 0.06 -9.59 11.48
CA MET A 86 0.64 -9.46 12.80
C MET A 86 -0.42 -9.63 13.88
N GLY A 87 -0.07 -10.34 14.94
CA GLY A 87 -0.91 -10.49 16.13
C GLY A 87 -0.14 -10.19 17.40
N LYS A 88 -0.83 -10.23 18.53
CA LYS A 88 -0.22 -10.03 19.84
C LYS A 88 -0.29 -11.32 20.67
N GLN A 89 0.83 -11.72 21.24
CA GLN A 89 0.90 -12.75 22.27
C GLN A 89 1.45 -12.10 23.55
N GLY A 90 0.55 -11.66 24.43
CA GLY A 90 0.89 -10.80 25.54
C GLY A 90 1.36 -9.42 25.06
N THR A 91 2.56 -9.00 25.43
CA THR A 91 3.19 -7.73 25.01
C THR A 91 4.01 -7.86 23.72
N ARG A 92 4.19 -9.06 23.18
CA ARG A 92 5.02 -9.30 21.98
C ARG A 92 4.16 -9.32 20.73
N ASN A 93 4.63 -8.62 19.69
CA ASN A 93 4.08 -8.79 18.35
C ASN A 93 4.59 -10.13 17.79
N VAL A 94 3.68 -10.93 17.25
CA VAL A 94 3.98 -12.20 16.59
C VAL A 94 3.42 -12.20 15.17
N VAL A 95 4.13 -12.83 14.25
CA VAL A 95 3.65 -13.04 12.88
C VAL A 95 2.68 -14.22 12.92
N LEU A 96 1.41 -13.96 12.64
CA LEU A 96 0.37 -14.99 12.52
C LEU A 96 0.40 -15.64 11.14
N GLN A 97 0.57 -14.81 10.11
CA GLN A 97 0.76 -15.26 8.73
C GLN A 97 1.94 -14.48 8.14
N PRO A 98 2.94 -15.15 7.56
CA PRO A 98 4.04 -14.47 6.88
C PRO A 98 3.55 -13.76 5.62
N GLU A 99 4.34 -12.80 5.13
CA GLU A 99 4.15 -12.23 3.81
C GLU A 99 4.21 -13.34 2.77
N SER A 100 3.27 -13.33 1.84
CA SER A 100 3.23 -14.29 0.73
C SER A 100 3.09 -13.56 -0.59
N TRP A 101 3.78 -14.06 -1.61
CA TRP A 101 3.76 -13.50 -2.95
C TRP A 101 2.81 -14.30 -3.84
N TYR A 102 2.23 -13.62 -4.81
CA TYR A 102 1.42 -14.24 -5.84
C TYR A 102 1.59 -13.52 -7.17
N ALA A 103 1.40 -14.26 -8.24
CA ALA A 103 1.30 -13.72 -9.59
C ALA A 103 -0.11 -13.93 -10.13
N VAL A 104 -0.51 -13.05 -11.02
CA VAL A 104 -1.78 -13.14 -11.76
C VAL A 104 -1.46 -13.10 -13.24
N GLN A 105 -2.01 -14.04 -13.98
CA GLN A 105 -2.03 -14.01 -15.43
C GLN A 105 -3.43 -14.40 -15.89
N ASP A 106 -4.03 -13.57 -16.72
CA ASP A 106 -5.44 -13.69 -17.10
C ASP A 106 -6.35 -13.76 -15.84
N CYS A 107 -7.11 -14.82 -15.66
CA CYS A 107 -7.95 -15.06 -14.49
C CYS A 107 -7.41 -16.16 -13.56
N THR A 108 -6.11 -16.42 -13.59
CA THR A 108 -5.46 -17.45 -12.78
C THR A 108 -4.51 -16.81 -11.78
N VAL A 109 -4.53 -17.30 -10.55
CA VAL A 109 -3.64 -16.84 -9.48
C VAL A 109 -2.63 -17.93 -9.16
N TYR A 110 -1.36 -17.57 -9.14
CA TYR A 110 -0.23 -18.43 -8.85
C TYR A 110 0.38 -17.99 -7.51
N PRO A 111 0.14 -18.72 -6.40
CA PRO A 111 0.92 -18.53 -5.18
C PRO A 111 2.40 -18.80 -5.47
N LEU A 112 3.27 -17.89 -5.05
CA LEU A 112 4.70 -17.95 -5.37
C LEU A 112 5.53 -18.22 -4.13
N GLU A 113 6.43 -19.17 -4.26
CA GLU A 113 7.55 -19.36 -3.35
C GLU A 113 8.78 -18.57 -3.83
N ASP A 114 9.82 -18.47 -3.01
CA ASP A 114 11.05 -17.75 -3.36
C ASP A 114 11.71 -18.31 -4.64
N ALA A 115 11.64 -19.62 -4.86
CA ALA A 115 12.16 -20.27 -6.06
C ALA A 115 11.38 -19.86 -7.33
N ASP A 116 10.07 -19.70 -7.22
CA ASP A 116 9.22 -19.26 -8.33
C ASP A 116 9.48 -17.80 -8.69
N LEU A 117 9.65 -16.93 -7.67
CA LEU A 117 10.03 -15.53 -7.89
C LEU A 117 11.35 -15.43 -8.67
N VAL A 118 12.39 -16.19 -8.27
CA VAL A 118 13.68 -16.19 -8.97
C VAL A 118 13.52 -16.64 -10.43
N ARG A 119 12.63 -17.58 -10.71
CA ARG A 119 12.36 -18.06 -12.09
C ARG A 119 11.66 -17.00 -12.96
N LEU A 120 10.96 -16.07 -12.36
CA LEU A 120 10.25 -14.98 -13.08
C LEU A 120 11.15 -13.76 -13.31
N LEU A 121 12.01 -13.41 -12.32
CA LEU A 121 12.64 -12.10 -12.22
C LEU A 121 13.67 -11.77 -13.32
N ASP A 122 14.33 -12.77 -13.90
CA ASP A 122 15.32 -12.59 -14.97
C ASP A 122 15.04 -13.54 -16.16
N ASN A 123 13.76 -13.80 -16.42
CA ASN A 123 13.33 -14.65 -17.52
C ASN A 123 12.97 -13.77 -18.73
N ALA A 124 13.67 -13.98 -19.85
CA ALA A 124 13.50 -13.20 -21.07
C ALA A 124 12.11 -13.36 -21.72
N ASP A 125 11.40 -14.46 -21.45
CA ASP A 125 10.06 -14.73 -21.97
C ASP A 125 8.93 -14.16 -21.08
N VAL A 126 9.31 -13.53 -19.95
CA VAL A 126 8.39 -13.01 -18.93
C VAL A 126 8.49 -11.50 -18.83
N THR A 127 7.34 -10.86 -18.70
CA THR A 127 7.21 -9.45 -18.37
C THR A 127 6.48 -9.33 -17.03
N LEU A 128 7.02 -8.58 -16.08
CA LEU A 128 6.45 -8.40 -14.76
C LEU A 128 6.00 -6.97 -14.55
N GLU A 129 4.73 -6.80 -14.25
CA GLU A 129 4.18 -5.59 -13.64
C GLU A 129 3.97 -5.88 -12.16
N VAL A 130 4.64 -5.15 -11.29
CA VAL A 130 4.70 -5.50 -9.88
C VAL A 130 4.10 -4.43 -8.99
N PHE A 131 3.70 -4.81 -7.80
CA PHE A 131 3.44 -3.87 -6.73
C PHE A 131 4.56 -3.98 -5.69
N ASN A 132 5.42 -2.94 -5.62
CA ASN A 132 6.63 -2.89 -4.79
C ASN A 132 7.81 -3.71 -5.34
N ALA A 133 8.54 -3.15 -6.31
CA ALA A 133 9.68 -3.79 -6.97
C ALA A 133 10.91 -3.96 -6.06
N ALA A 134 11.11 -3.11 -5.05
CA ALA A 134 12.33 -3.08 -4.24
C ALA A 134 12.70 -4.45 -3.62
N PRO A 135 11.82 -5.20 -2.94
CA PRO A 135 12.15 -6.52 -2.42
C PRO A 135 12.39 -7.56 -3.53
N LEU A 136 11.78 -7.39 -4.70
CA LEU A 136 11.98 -8.28 -5.84
C LEU A 136 13.37 -8.06 -6.47
N TYR A 137 13.80 -6.83 -6.63
CA TYR A 137 15.17 -6.51 -7.04
C TYR A 137 16.20 -7.11 -6.07
N ALA A 138 15.97 -6.97 -4.76
CA ALA A 138 16.86 -7.58 -3.77
C ALA A 138 16.94 -9.11 -3.89
N LYS A 139 15.82 -9.79 -4.18
CA LYS A 139 15.81 -11.25 -4.44
C LYS A 139 16.51 -11.61 -5.73
N ALA A 140 16.29 -10.88 -6.82
CA ALA A 140 17.00 -11.09 -8.09
C ALA A 140 18.51 -10.97 -7.91
N MET A 141 18.97 -9.90 -7.27
CA MET A 141 20.40 -9.66 -7.01
C MET A 141 21.00 -10.72 -6.07
N ALA A 142 20.26 -11.23 -5.10
CA ALA A 142 20.72 -12.32 -4.25
C ALA A 142 20.90 -13.64 -5.03
N ALA A 143 20.12 -13.84 -6.09
CA ALA A 143 20.24 -14.98 -7.01
C ALA A 143 21.27 -14.76 -8.13
N GLY A 144 21.91 -13.59 -8.19
CA GLY A 144 22.92 -13.25 -9.21
C GLY A 144 22.34 -12.59 -10.47
N GLY A 145 21.07 -12.23 -10.47
CA GLY A 145 20.36 -11.50 -11.52
C GLY A 145 20.17 -10.01 -11.20
N TRP A 146 19.32 -9.36 -11.98
CA TRP A 146 19.03 -7.93 -11.86
C TRP A 146 17.53 -7.59 -11.81
N GLY A 147 16.64 -8.59 -11.97
CA GLY A 147 15.20 -8.38 -12.06
C GLY A 147 14.79 -7.73 -13.39
N SER A 148 15.45 -8.12 -14.48
CA SER A 148 15.28 -7.52 -15.81
C SER A 148 13.89 -7.72 -16.41
N SER A 149 13.11 -8.67 -15.90
CA SER A 149 11.72 -8.88 -16.31
C SER A 149 10.74 -7.84 -15.77
N ILE A 150 11.13 -7.04 -14.74
CA ILE A 150 10.26 -6.03 -14.14
C ILE A 150 10.23 -4.81 -15.05
N VAL A 151 9.02 -4.41 -15.47
CA VAL A 151 8.80 -3.25 -16.37
C VAL A 151 7.91 -2.16 -15.76
N TRP A 152 7.26 -2.45 -14.63
CA TRP A 152 6.35 -1.54 -13.96
C TRP A 152 6.30 -1.79 -12.44
N ASP A 153 6.21 -0.72 -11.65
CA ASP A 153 5.98 -0.78 -10.20
C ASP A 153 4.80 0.12 -9.79
N GLY A 154 3.67 -0.50 -9.44
CA GLY A 154 2.47 0.22 -9.03
C GLY A 154 2.63 1.00 -7.73
N LYS A 155 3.48 0.56 -6.80
CA LYS A 155 3.72 1.32 -5.56
C LYS A 155 4.50 2.59 -5.80
N LEU A 156 5.47 2.55 -6.71
CA LEU A 156 6.21 3.73 -7.15
C LEU A 156 5.31 4.71 -7.89
N ALA A 157 4.42 4.19 -8.75
CA ALA A 157 3.41 4.99 -9.42
C ALA A 157 2.48 5.68 -8.42
N ALA A 158 1.99 4.96 -7.42
CA ALA A 158 1.16 5.53 -6.35
C ALA A 158 1.87 6.65 -5.59
N TYR A 159 3.17 6.47 -5.33
CA TYR A 159 3.98 7.51 -4.69
C TYR A 159 4.10 8.78 -5.53
N LEU A 160 4.29 8.66 -6.84
CA LEU A 160 4.34 9.82 -7.72
C LEU A 160 2.99 10.56 -7.77
N LEU A 161 1.89 9.83 -7.91
CA LEU A 161 0.56 10.40 -8.02
C LEU A 161 0.06 11.06 -6.72
N ASP A 162 0.48 10.55 -5.56
CA ASP A 162 0.20 11.17 -4.26
C ASP A 162 1.35 10.96 -3.28
N ALA A 163 2.36 11.82 -3.34
CA ALA A 163 3.51 11.80 -2.44
C ALA A 163 3.17 12.17 -0.98
N SER A 164 1.94 12.64 -0.71
CA SER A 164 1.49 13.04 0.63
C SER A 164 0.95 11.86 1.45
N ALA A 165 0.59 10.77 0.80
CA ALA A 165 0.07 9.60 1.46
C ALA A 165 1.10 8.95 2.39
N SER A 166 0.68 8.54 3.57
CA SER A 166 1.56 7.91 4.56
C SER A 166 1.83 6.44 4.28
N LYS A 167 0.97 5.81 3.48
CA LYS A 167 1.02 4.38 3.13
C LYS A 167 0.47 4.15 1.73
N TYR A 168 0.97 3.12 1.09
CA TYR A 168 0.51 2.66 -0.22
C TYR A 168 0.20 1.17 -0.13
N GLN A 169 -1.06 0.84 0.16
CA GLN A 169 -1.56 -0.54 0.24
C GLN A 169 -2.48 -0.83 -0.94
N ILE A 170 -2.39 -2.03 -1.49
CA ILE A 170 -3.20 -2.43 -2.66
C ILE A 170 -4.69 -2.27 -2.36
N SER A 171 -5.16 -2.72 -1.18
CA SER A 171 -6.57 -2.64 -0.79
C SER A 171 -7.09 -1.20 -0.69
N GLU A 172 -6.26 -0.26 -0.21
CA GLU A 172 -6.61 1.16 -0.15
C GLU A 172 -6.65 1.78 -1.55
N LEU A 173 -5.66 1.46 -2.38
CA LEU A 173 -5.57 1.94 -3.76
C LEU A 173 -6.70 1.37 -4.64
N THR A 174 -7.01 0.08 -4.53
CA THR A 174 -8.13 -0.52 -5.30
C THR A 174 -9.45 0.13 -4.95
N ALA A 175 -9.66 0.51 -3.69
CA ALA A 175 -10.85 1.24 -3.26
C ALA A 175 -10.86 2.69 -3.78
N SER A 176 -9.76 3.44 -3.63
CA SER A 176 -9.69 4.85 -4.07
C SER A 176 -9.82 4.99 -5.59
N TYR A 177 -9.19 4.10 -6.34
CA TYR A 177 -9.29 4.03 -7.80
C TYR A 177 -10.59 3.37 -8.30
N ARG A 178 -11.43 2.84 -7.40
CA ARG A 178 -12.60 2.03 -7.78
C ARG A 178 -12.21 0.99 -8.83
N ALA A 179 -11.15 0.24 -8.53
CA ALA A 179 -10.63 -0.74 -9.47
C ALA A 179 -11.62 -1.89 -9.64
N ALA A 180 -12.07 -2.12 -10.88
CA ALA A 180 -12.98 -3.19 -11.21
C ALA A 180 -12.30 -4.54 -11.04
N ALA A 181 -13.02 -5.52 -10.49
CA ALA A 181 -12.53 -6.87 -10.39
C ALA A 181 -12.86 -7.66 -11.66
N ALA A 182 -11.88 -8.31 -12.26
CA ALA A 182 -12.08 -9.24 -13.35
C ALA A 182 -12.54 -10.62 -12.86
N PHE A 183 -12.16 -10.98 -11.63
CA PHE A 183 -12.52 -12.24 -10.97
C PHE A 183 -12.41 -12.06 -9.44
N THR A 184 -12.87 -13.04 -8.68
CA THR A 184 -12.70 -13.11 -7.23
C THR A 184 -11.71 -14.21 -6.85
N CYS A 185 -10.99 -14.02 -5.73
CA CYS A 185 -10.13 -15.05 -5.16
C CYS A 185 -10.14 -14.91 -3.63
N ALA A 186 -10.59 -15.93 -2.92
CA ALA A 186 -10.74 -15.90 -1.47
C ALA A 186 -9.40 -15.72 -0.74
N ASP A 187 -8.34 -16.35 -1.23
CA ASP A 187 -7.00 -16.27 -0.62
C ASP A 187 -6.26 -14.96 -0.95
N TYR A 188 -6.57 -14.34 -2.09
CA TYR A 188 -5.96 -13.11 -2.60
C TYR A 188 -7.03 -12.14 -3.10
N PRO A 189 -7.76 -11.47 -2.20
CA PRO A 189 -8.96 -10.68 -2.54
C PRO A 189 -8.69 -9.51 -3.50
N ASP A 190 -7.49 -8.98 -3.52
CA ASP A 190 -7.10 -7.88 -4.41
C ASP A 190 -6.61 -8.36 -5.79
N ALA A 191 -6.38 -9.66 -5.97
CA ALA A 191 -5.76 -10.20 -7.19
C ALA A 191 -6.53 -9.85 -8.47
N GLY A 192 -7.85 -9.99 -8.44
CA GLY A 192 -8.70 -9.68 -9.60
C GLY A 192 -8.79 -8.19 -9.96
N ARG A 193 -8.33 -7.30 -9.09
CA ARG A 193 -8.38 -5.84 -9.27
C ARG A 193 -7.06 -5.24 -9.76
N LEU A 194 -5.96 -6.00 -9.72
CA LEU A 194 -4.62 -5.47 -10.03
C LEU A 194 -4.53 -4.93 -11.46
N ALA A 195 -5.10 -5.61 -12.43
CA ALA A 195 -5.03 -5.22 -13.82
C ALA A 195 -5.67 -3.86 -14.07
N ASP A 196 -6.88 -3.64 -13.56
CA ASP A 196 -7.60 -2.39 -13.70
C ASP A 196 -6.94 -1.27 -12.90
N LEU A 197 -6.46 -1.56 -11.67
CA LEU A 197 -5.69 -0.62 -10.87
C LEU A 197 -4.47 -0.12 -11.63
N PHE A 198 -3.63 -1.01 -12.16
CA PHE A 198 -2.41 -0.63 -12.87
C PHE A 198 -2.72 0.13 -14.16
N CYS A 199 -3.79 -0.26 -14.87
CA CYS A 199 -4.24 0.45 -16.06
C CYS A 199 -4.63 1.90 -15.73
N LYS A 200 -5.43 2.12 -14.68
CA LYS A 200 -5.86 3.44 -14.24
C LYS A 200 -4.68 4.31 -13.78
N MET A 201 -3.76 3.75 -12.99
CA MET A 201 -2.57 4.48 -12.54
C MET A 201 -1.66 4.89 -13.71
N LYS A 202 -1.44 4.02 -14.69
CA LYS A 202 -0.69 4.35 -15.92
C LYS A 202 -1.36 5.49 -16.68
N ALA A 203 -2.68 5.42 -16.84
CA ALA A 203 -3.45 6.46 -17.52
C ALA A 203 -3.34 7.82 -16.79
N GLU A 204 -3.33 7.81 -15.45
CA GLU A 204 -3.22 9.03 -14.65
C GLU A 204 -1.80 9.62 -14.72
N ILE A 205 -0.73 8.81 -14.65
CA ILE A 205 0.65 9.28 -14.87
C ILE A 205 0.77 10.00 -16.22
N THR A 206 0.20 9.38 -17.27
CA THR A 206 0.18 9.99 -18.61
C THR A 206 -0.64 11.28 -18.62
N ALA A 207 -1.81 11.31 -17.98
CA ALA A 207 -2.65 12.51 -17.90
C ALA A 207 -1.97 13.67 -17.14
N CYS A 208 -1.17 13.36 -16.12
CA CYS A 208 -0.36 14.33 -15.38
C CYS A 208 0.92 14.76 -16.14
N GLY A 209 1.28 14.05 -17.21
CA GLY A 209 2.51 14.33 -17.98
C GLY A 209 3.78 13.84 -17.28
N GLU A 210 3.68 12.85 -16.41
CA GLU A 210 4.79 12.35 -15.58
C GLU A 210 5.47 11.10 -16.17
N ASP A 211 5.13 10.70 -17.40
CA ASP A 211 5.71 9.51 -18.04
C ASP A 211 7.24 9.53 -18.08
N SER A 212 7.83 10.67 -18.44
CA SER A 212 9.29 10.81 -18.48
C SER A 212 9.90 10.70 -17.08
N LEU A 213 9.30 11.33 -16.08
CA LEU A 213 9.75 11.25 -14.69
C LEU A 213 9.70 9.79 -14.21
N TYR A 214 8.59 9.11 -14.44
CA TYR A 214 8.43 7.72 -14.05
C TYR A 214 9.44 6.80 -14.75
N ASN A 215 9.46 6.82 -16.09
CA ASN A 215 10.19 5.82 -16.88
C ASN A 215 11.71 6.09 -16.96
N GLU A 216 12.14 7.34 -16.94
CA GLU A 216 13.54 7.71 -17.17
C GLU A 216 14.31 7.98 -15.87
N ILE A 217 13.60 8.27 -14.77
CA ILE A 217 14.23 8.64 -13.49
C ILE A 217 13.83 7.66 -12.39
N GLU A 218 12.56 7.68 -11.97
CA GLU A 218 12.13 7.00 -10.74
C GLU A 218 12.17 5.48 -10.85
N PHE A 219 11.68 4.93 -11.95
CA PHE A 219 11.68 3.48 -12.12
C PHE A 219 13.09 2.87 -12.23
N PRO A 220 14.02 3.41 -13.02
CA PRO A 220 15.43 2.95 -13.01
C PRO A 220 16.12 3.17 -11.66
N LEU A 221 15.81 4.29 -10.97
CA LEU A 221 16.37 4.59 -9.66
C LEU A 221 15.98 3.55 -8.61
N ALA A 222 14.78 2.99 -8.67
CA ALA A 222 14.32 1.96 -7.73
C ALA A 222 15.27 0.75 -7.67
N GLN A 223 15.80 0.32 -8.82
CA GLN A 223 16.78 -0.78 -8.90
C GLN A 223 18.12 -0.38 -8.24
N VAL A 224 18.60 0.84 -8.51
CA VAL A 224 19.83 1.36 -7.89
C VAL A 224 19.68 1.44 -6.37
N LEU A 225 18.56 1.94 -5.87
CA LEU A 225 18.29 2.03 -4.43
C LEU A 225 18.20 0.65 -3.78
N ALA A 226 17.68 -0.36 -4.49
CA ALA A 226 17.67 -1.74 -3.99
C ALA A 226 19.10 -2.30 -3.87
N ASP A 227 19.99 -2.02 -4.82
CA ASP A 227 21.41 -2.45 -4.75
C ASP A 227 22.17 -1.69 -3.65
N MET A 228 21.93 -0.38 -3.50
CA MET A 228 22.49 0.40 -2.39
C MET A 228 22.04 -0.17 -1.03
N THR A 229 20.78 -0.54 -0.90
CA THR A 229 20.23 -1.14 0.33
C THR A 229 20.87 -2.49 0.61
N ARG A 230 21.10 -3.31 -0.41
CA ARG A 230 21.79 -4.60 -0.31
C ARG A 230 23.25 -4.45 0.09
N THR A 231 23.91 -3.47 -0.48
CA THR A 231 25.33 -3.17 -0.16
C THR A 231 25.46 -2.64 1.26
N GLY A 232 24.51 -1.82 1.70
CA GLY A 232 24.48 -1.23 3.03
C GLY A 232 25.57 -0.19 3.24
N VAL A 233 25.70 0.24 4.48
CA VAL A 233 26.77 1.17 4.93
C VAL A 233 27.47 0.59 6.15
N LEU A 234 28.77 0.84 6.24
CA LEU A 234 29.52 0.47 7.44
C LEU A 234 29.13 1.37 8.60
N VAL A 235 28.73 0.75 9.70
CA VAL A 235 28.27 1.46 10.90
C VAL A 235 29.22 1.16 12.06
N ASP A 236 29.63 2.18 12.80
CA ASP A 236 30.32 2.02 14.09
C ASP A 236 29.32 1.57 15.17
N LYS A 237 29.19 0.26 15.30
CA LYS A 237 28.26 -0.37 16.25
C LYS A 237 28.59 0.00 17.69
N ASP A 238 29.88 -0.01 18.05
CA ASP A 238 30.31 0.25 19.42
C ASP A 238 30.07 1.73 19.79
N GLY A 239 30.29 2.65 18.86
CA GLY A 239 29.99 4.07 19.03
C GLY A 239 28.48 4.32 19.23
N ILE A 240 27.63 3.64 18.47
CA ILE A 240 26.17 3.74 18.63
C ILE A 240 25.73 3.17 19.99
N GLU A 241 26.26 2.03 20.42
CA GLU A 241 25.95 1.42 21.71
C GLU A 241 26.36 2.33 22.87
N GLN A 242 27.58 2.90 22.83
CA GLN A 242 28.05 3.86 23.83
C GLN A 242 27.19 5.11 23.89
N PHE A 243 26.81 5.65 22.73
CA PHE A 243 25.90 6.79 22.65
C PHE A 243 24.52 6.45 23.23
N GLY A 244 24.01 5.27 22.95
CA GLY A 244 22.74 4.77 23.50
C GLY A 244 22.77 4.63 25.04
N VAL A 245 23.90 4.21 25.62
CA VAL A 245 24.10 4.18 27.08
C VAL A 245 24.07 5.59 27.64
N LYS A 246 24.82 6.52 27.04
CA LYS A 246 24.85 7.92 27.44
C LYS A 246 23.48 8.57 27.47
N LEU A 247 22.69 8.39 26.38
CA LEU A 247 21.34 8.93 26.30
C LEU A 247 20.40 8.35 27.36
N ARG A 248 20.49 7.05 27.65
CA ARG A 248 19.69 6.44 28.72
C ARG A 248 20.03 7.01 30.09
N THR A 249 21.31 7.19 30.41
CA THR A 249 21.74 7.79 31.65
C THR A 249 21.24 9.24 31.80
N GLU A 250 21.34 10.04 30.75
CA GLU A 250 20.81 11.42 30.74
C GLU A 250 19.30 11.44 30.92
N LEU A 251 18.56 10.53 30.24
CA LEU A 251 17.10 10.40 30.38
C LEU A 251 16.72 10.07 31.84
N GLU A 252 17.38 9.09 32.45
CA GLU A 252 17.14 8.72 33.86
C GLU A 252 17.37 9.88 34.82
N GLN A 253 18.44 10.67 34.59
CA GLN A 253 18.71 11.87 35.37
C GLN A 253 17.60 12.93 35.22
N VAL A 254 17.12 13.16 34.00
CA VAL A 254 16.02 14.11 33.72
C VAL A 254 14.74 13.63 34.38
N LEU A 255 14.39 12.36 34.23
CA LEU A 255 13.22 11.77 34.87
C LEU A 255 13.26 11.89 36.40
N THR A 256 14.43 11.60 37.00
CA THR A 256 14.61 11.74 38.43
C THR A 256 14.40 13.19 38.91
N ARG A 257 14.90 14.16 38.16
CA ARG A 257 14.66 15.59 38.46
C ARG A 257 13.20 15.96 38.38
N ILE A 258 12.48 15.49 37.30
CA ILE A 258 11.06 15.74 37.14
C ILE A 258 10.28 15.16 38.33
N HIS A 259 10.56 13.91 38.73
CA HIS A 259 9.90 13.26 39.86
C HIS A 259 10.16 14.01 41.19
N MET A 260 11.38 14.49 41.39
CA MET A 260 11.69 15.31 42.57
C MET A 260 10.92 16.64 42.63
N GLU A 261 10.78 17.30 41.49
CA GLU A 261 10.10 18.59 41.40
C GLU A 261 8.55 18.44 41.39
N THR A 262 8.01 17.37 40.82
CA THR A 262 6.56 17.15 40.74
C THR A 262 5.99 16.39 41.93
N GLY A 263 6.83 15.73 42.73
CA GLY A 263 6.41 14.90 43.87
C GLY A 263 5.65 13.62 43.47
N SER A 264 5.71 13.24 42.18
CA SER A 264 5.10 12.02 41.65
C SER A 264 6.18 11.09 41.11
N ALA A 265 6.03 9.78 41.38
CA ALA A 265 6.88 8.73 40.79
C ALA A 265 6.26 8.21 39.49
#